data_e76a946026c091a83561c94cadb8420b
#
_entry.id   e76a946026c091a83561c94cadb8420b
#
_cell.length_a   1.000
_cell.length_b   1.000
_cell.length_c   1.000
_cell.angle_alpha   90.00
_cell.angle_beta   90.00
_cell.angle_gamma   90.00
#
_symmetry.space_group_name_H-M   'P 1'
#
loop_
_entity.id
_entity.type
_entity.pdbx_description
1 polymer ?
#
loop_
_entity_poly.entity_id
_entity_poly.type
_entity_poly.pdbx_seq_one_letter_code
_entity_poly.pdbx_strand_id
1 'polypeptide(L)'
;MLAPPDLSRHARAAARECDVQEPGTRPLVHIGFHKTASTLLQSALFARNDLGFERLENDRYHVQVDFVKQGPFDDLSPGRIQSYRRRNREAQTRGNTLVVSHERLSGYPASGGYDAKLIADRIKNCLPDARILIFVREQRSMIFSYYLQYISDGGSLSFRRLTTPLQWTLSRKPEFDFRSFAYVQCIEYYRRLFGEDNVLVLPYEALRSDGCRIAREIAQFCRQDPSLIPHDIFGTPANEGMPILMQALRRPLNSLFNRNQLSPEAPILFPWFDRYYRKLRPLFAFTGMFDGPLRRRLMGQIERAVGERYAESNQQLQRMTGYDLRRLGYSLPSRTASLGEPANAGAAVPAPKHARSTLRTPNRVA
;
A
#
# COMPACT_ATOMS: atom_id res chain seq x y z
N MET A 1 35.01 6.00 -44.73
CA MET A 1 33.70 6.42 -44.21
C MET A 1 32.80 5.20 -44.26
N LEU A 2 32.59 4.55 -43.12
CA LEU A 2 31.67 3.42 -42.97
C LEU A 2 30.31 3.99 -42.57
N ALA A 3 29.26 3.64 -43.30
CA ALA A 3 27.89 4.06 -43.00
C ALA A 3 27.41 3.47 -41.66
N PRO A 4 26.61 4.20 -40.85
CA PRO A 4 26.10 3.68 -39.60
C PRO A 4 25.11 2.54 -39.86
N PRO A 5 25.03 1.54 -38.93
CA PRO A 5 24.11 0.40 -39.08
C PRO A 5 22.66 0.87 -38.96
N ASP A 6 21.84 0.38 -39.91
CA ASP A 6 20.40 0.65 -39.99
C ASP A 6 19.64 0.00 -38.81
N LEU A 7 19.37 0.79 -37.77
CA LEU A 7 18.60 0.41 -36.59
C LEU A 7 17.09 0.25 -36.85
N SER A 8 16.62 0.60 -38.06
CA SER A 8 15.20 0.56 -38.43
C SER A 8 14.66 -0.85 -38.66
N ARG A 9 15.51 -1.82 -38.99
CA ARG A 9 15.11 -3.21 -39.26
C ARG A 9 14.82 -4.01 -37.98
N HIS A 10 15.52 -3.73 -36.87
CA HIS A 10 15.30 -4.45 -35.61
C HIS A 10 14.06 -3.95 -34.88
N ALA A 11 13.68 -2.67 -35.03
CA ALA A 11 12.46 -2.13 -34.46
C ALA A 11 11.17 -2.63 -35.16
N ARG A 12 11.24 -2.97 -36.47
CA ARG A 12 10.08 -3.49 -37.20
C ARG A 12 9.83 -4.99 -37.05
N ALA A 13 10.83 -5.78 -36.63
CA ALA A 13 10.64 -7.20 -36.30
C ALA A 13 9.96 -7.42 -34.94
N ALA A 14 10.17 -6.52 -33.98
CA ALA A 14 9.52 -6.60 -32.68
C ALA A 14 8.04 -6.13 -32.67
N ALA A 15 7.57 -5.48 -33.73
CA ALA A 15 6.21 -4.92 -33.82
C ALA A 15 5.18 -5.82 -34.54
N ARG A 16 5.51 -7.07 -34.88
CA ARG A 16 4.64 -7.97 -35.64
C ARG A 16 4.14 -9.22 -34.92
N GLU A 17 4.21 -9.26 -33.58
CA GLU A 17 3.43 -10.22 -32.79
C GLU A 17 2.36 -9.46 -31.98
N CYS A 18 1.49 -8.71 -32.64
CA CYS A 18 0.16 -8.44 -32.15
C CYS A 18 -0.68 -9.71 -32.38
N ASP A 19 -0.46 -10.69 -31.52
CA ASP A 19 -1.35 -11.81 -31.36
C ASP A 19 -2.72 -11.26 -30.97
N VAL A 20 -3.71 -11.38 -31.85
CA VAL A 20 -5.13 -11.13 -31.55
C VAL A 20 -5.52 -12.22 -30.56
N GLN A 21 -5.23 -12.00 -29.28
CA GLN A 21 -5.66 -12.89 -28.22
C GLN A 21 -7.18 -12.83 -28.14
N GLU A 22 -7.83 -13.97 -28.41
CA GLU A 22 -9.15 -14.30 -27.89
C GLU A 22 -9.29 -13.75 -26.46
N PRO A 23 -10.50 -13.35 -26.00
CA PRO A 23 -10.70 -12.70 -24.71
C PRO A 23 -10.46 -13.65 -23.54
N GLY A 24 -9.24 -14.16 -23.43
CA GLY A 24 -8.76 -14.94 -22.27
C GLY A 24 -8.79 -14.11 -21.00
N THR A 25 -8.82 -14.79 -19.87
CA THR A 25 -8.74 -14.16 -18.55
C THR A 25 -7.45 -13.33 -18.43
N ARG A 26 -7.57 -12.04 -18.12
CA ARG A 26 -6.40 -11.16 -17.88
C ARG A 26 -5.83 -11.40 -16.49
N PRO A 27 -4.52 -11.23 -16.25
CA PRO A 27 -3.95 -11.39 -14.92
C PRO A 27 -4.50 -10.32 -13.97
N LEU A 28 -4.70 -10.68 -12.71
CA LEU A 28 -5.09 -9.77 -11.63
C LEU A 28 -3.85 -9.37 -10.82
N VAL A 29 -3.59 -8.08 -10.68
CA VAL A 29 -2.59 -7.56 -9.76
C VAL A 29 -3.28 -6.90 -8.58
N HIS A 30 -3.20 -7.52 -7.41
CA HIS A 30 -3.72 -6.97 -6.17
C HIS A 30 -2.63 -6.18 -5.45
N ILE A 31 -2.74 -4.86 -5.51
CA ILE A 31 -1.79 -3.90 -4.91
C ILE A 31 -2.21 -3.42 -3.53
N GLY A 32 -3.07 -4.17 -2.82
CA GLY A 32 -3.71 -3.73 -1.59
C GLY A 32 -2.81 -2.90 -0.67
N PHE A 33 -3.36 -1.80 -0.14
CA PHE A 33 -2.67 -1.08 0.94
C PHE A 33 -2.46 -2.00 2.14
N HIS A 34 -1.43 -1.72 2.95
CA HIS A 34 -1.17 -2.49 4.17
C HIS A 34 -2.41 -2.55 5.05
N LYS A 35 -2.65 -3.69 5.73
CA LYS A 35 -3.76 -3.86 6.68
C LYS A 35 -5.18 -3.79 6.06
N THR A 36 -5.32 -4.18 4.79
CA THR A 36 -6.59 -4.30 4.06
C THR A 36 -6.97 -5.75 3.74
N ALA A 37 -6.65 -6.68 4.65
CA ALA A 37 -6.96 -8.11 4.55
C ALA A 37 -6.27 -8.88 3.40
N SER A 38 -5.11 -8.41 2.91
CA SER A 38 -4.38 -9.10 1.82
C SER A 38 -4.14 -10.58 2.12
N THR A 39 -3.74 -10.94 3.35
CA THR A 39 -3.53 -12.35 3.74
C THR A 39 -4.81 -13.19 3.63
N LEU A 40 -5.96 -12.63 4.03
CA LEU A 40 -7.25 -13.32 3.93
C LEU A 40 -7.63 -13.60 2.48
N LEU A 41 -7.51 -12.59 1.61
CA LEU A 41 -7.76 -12.73 0.17
C LEU A 41 -6.82 -13.73 -0.47
N GLN A 42 -5.52 -13.67 -0.12
CA GLN A 42 -4.49 -14.58 -0.64
C GLN A 42 -4.75 -16.04 -0.27
N SER A 43 -5.23 -16.33 0.94
CA SER A 43 -5.46 -17.69 1.39
C SER A 43 -6.85 -18.23 1.03
N ALA A 44 -7.90 -17.42 1.11
CA ALA A 44 -9.26 -17.88 0.97
C ALA A 44 -9.83 -17.77 -0.45
N LEU A 45 -9.39 -16.77 -1.24
CA LEU A 45 -9.90 -16.54 -2.59
C LEU A 45 -8.84 -16.82 -3.66
N PHE A 46 -7.67 -16.16 -3.58
CA PHE A 46 -6.69 -16.18 -4.67
C PHE A 46 -5.93 -17.51 -4.82
N ALA A 47 -5.96 -18.38 -3.81
CA ALA A 47 -5.38 -19.71 -3.84
C ALA A 47 -6.38 -20.81 -4.32
N ARG A 48 -7.57 -20.42 -4.79
CA ARG A 48 -8.68 -21.33 -5.13
C ARG A 48 -8.81 -21.49 -6.64
N ASN A 49 -8.14 -22.50 -7.20
CA ASN A 49 -8.22 -22.83 -8.63
C ASN A 49 -9.62 -23.25 -9.05
N ASP A 50 -10.38 -23.86 -8.15
CA ASP A 50 -11.79 -24.24 -8.33
C ASP A 50 -12.73 -23.03 -8.41
N LEU A 51 -12.30 -21.85 -8.01
CA LEU A 51 -13.02 -20.58 -8.15
C LEU A 51 -12.48 -19.71 -9.28
N GLY A 52 -11.60 -20.27 -10.14
CA GLY A 52 -11.02 -19.56 -11.29
C GLY A 52 -9.84 -18.65 -10.94
N PHE A 53 -9.20 -18.81 -9.78
CA PHE A 53 -8.04 -18.01 -9.39
C PHE A 53 -6.80 -18.90 -9.18
N GLU A 54 -5.68 -18.43 -9.67
CA GLU A 54 -4.40 -19.12 -9.50
C GLU A 54 -3.34 -18.14 -9.01
N ARG A 55 -2.93 -18.35 -7.76
CA ARG A 55 -1.87 -17.53 -7.16
C ARG A 55 -0.50 -18.02 -7.56
N LEU A 56 0.45 -17.12 -7.82
CA LEU A 56 1.85 -17.47 -8.00
C LEU A 56 2.39 -18.20 -6.77
N GLU A 57 2.98 -19.36 -6.98
CA GLU A 57 3.73 -20.05 -5.92
C GLU A 57 4.93 -19.21 -5.46
N ASN A 58 5.18 -19.13 -4.15
CA ASN A 58 6.23 -18.32 -3.52
C ASN A 58 6.16 -16.82 -3.86
N ASP A 59 4.97 -16.31 -4.17
CA ASP A 59 4.76 -14.96 -4.67
C ASP A 59 5.29 -13.87 -3.72
N ARG A 60 5.23 -14.07 -2.41
CA ARG A 60 5.71 -13.06 -1.44
C ARG A 60 7.16 -12.67 -1.67
N TYR A 61 8.04 -13.65 -1.82
CA TYR A 61 9.45 -13.38 -2.02
C TYR A 61 9.72 -12.85 -3.44
N HIS A 62 9.19 -13.52 -4.46
CA HIS A 62 9.44 -13.16 -5.85
C HIS A 62 8.85 -11.81 -6.21
N VAL A 63 7.61 -11.53 -5.85
CA VAL A 63 6.95 -10.23 -6.11
C VAL A 63 7.71 -9.10 -5.40
N GLN A 64 8.18 -9.33 -4.15
CA GLN A 64 8.96 -8.32 -3.45
C GLN A 64 10.32 -8.08 -4.11
N VAL A 65 11.02 -9.12 -4.54
CA VAL A 65 12.31 -8.98 -5.21
C VAL A 65 12.14 -8.30 -6.58
N ASP A 66 11.18 -8.75 -7.36
CA ASP A 66 11.00 -8.30 -8.73
C ASP A 66 10.46 -6.86 -8.82
N PHE A 67 9.45 -6.51 -8.04
CA PHE A 67 8.80 -5.19 -8.18
C PHE A 67 9.27 -4.16 -7.16
N VAL A 68 9.71 -4.57 -5.97
CA VAL A 68 9.98 -3.65 -4.85
C VAL A 68 11.47 -3.45 -4.60
N LYS A 69 12.29 -4.53 -4.63
CA LYS A 69 13.70 -4.46 -4.24
C LYS A 69 14.65 -4.08 -5.38
N GLN A 70 14.15 -3.89 -6.59
CA GLN A 70 14.97 -3.43 -7.70
C GLN A 70 15.47 -1.99 -7.47
N GLY A 71 16.62 -1.65 -8.02
CA GLY A 71 17.16 -0.29 -7.98
C GLY A 71 16.23 0.72 -8.67
N PRO A 72 16.41 2.02 -8.43
CA PRO A 72 15.51 3.05 -8.95
C PRO A 72 15.53 3.16 -10.50
N PHE A 73 16.59 2.70 -11.13
CA PHE A 73 16.77 2.69 -12.60
C PHE A 73 16.67 1.29 -13.20
N ASP A 74 16.42 0.26 -12.39
CA ASP A 74 16.36 -1.12 -12.83
C ASP A 74 14.92 -1.52 -13.13
N ASP A 75 14.72 -2.11 -14.29
CA ASP A 75 13.49 -2.82 -14.66
C ASP A 75 13.65 -4.33 -14.46
N LEU A 76 12.53 -5.06 -14.50
CA LEU A 76 12.60 -6.52 -14.52
C LEU A 76 13.39 -7.00 -15.75
N SER A 77 14.24 -8.01 -15.53
CA SER A 77 14.96 -8.64 -16.64
C SER A 77 13.97 -9.26 -17.64
N PRO A 78 14.31 -9.30 -18.94
CA PRO A 78 13.45 -9.91 -19.96
C PRO A 78 13.01 -11.33 -19.63
N GLY A 79 13.90 -12.14 -19.03
CA GLY A 79 13.58 -13.51 -18.62
C GLY A 79 12.54 -13.57 -17.48
N ARG A 80 12.56 -12.61 -16.55
CA ARG A 80 11.53 -12.51 -15.49
C ARG A 80 10.19 -12.10 -16.08
N ILE A 81 10.17 -11.10 -16.97
CA ILE A 81 8.95 -10.67 -17.67
C ILE A 81 8.33 -11.86 -18.44
N GLN A 82 9.15 -12.59 -19.21
CA GLN A 82 8.70 -13.77 -19.94
C GLN A 82 8.14 -14.86 -18.99
N SER A 83 8.75 -15.04 -17.82
CA SER A 83 8.25 -15.99 -16.82
C SER A 83 6.84 -15.64 -16.33
N TYR A 84 6.58 -14.35 -16.01
CA TYR A 84 5.23 -13.89 -15.61
C TYR A 84 4.22 -14.08 -16.75
N ARG A 85 4.58 -13.70 -17.97
CA ARG A 85 3.72 -13.85 -19.14
C ARG A 85 3.44 -15.31 -19.49
N ARG A 86 4.43 -16.19 -19.38
CA ARG A 86 4.23 -17.64 -19.55
C ARG A 86 3.25 -18.17 -18.51
N ARG A 87 3.45 -17.90 -17.23
CA ARG A 87 2.54 -18.33 -16.16
C ARG A 87 1.12 -17.81 -16.35
N ASN A 88 0.97 -16.57 -16.86
CA ASN A 88 -0.34 -16.05 -17.22
C ASN A 88 -1.01 -16.88 -18.32
N ARG A 89 -0.29 -17.23 -19.39
CA ARG A 89 -0.81 -18.10 -20.44
C ARG A 89 -1.18 -19.49 -19.92
N GLU A 90 -0.34 -20.09 -19.08
CA GLU A 90 -0.61 -21.36 -18.44
C GLU A 90 -1.87 -21.34 -17.54
N ALA A 91 -2.10 -20.26 -16.79
CA ALA A 91 -3.33 -20.08 -16.02
C ALA A 91 -4.55 -19.93 -16.95
N GLN A 92 -4.42 -19.15 -18.03
CA GLN A 92 -5.48 -18.97 -19.03
C GLN A 92 -5.89 -20.30 -19.69
N THR A 93 -4.94 -21.19 -20.03
CA THR A 93 -5.26 -22.50 -20.60
C THR A 93 -6.07 -23.40 -19.64
N ARG A 94 -5.98 -23.13 -18.34
CA ARG A 94 -6.79 -23.79 -17.30
C ARG A 94 -8.09 -23.05 -16.98
N GLY A 95 -8.41 -21.97 -17.70
CA GLY A 95 -9.56 -21.09 -17.42
C GLY A 95 -9.40 -20.20 -16.20
N ASN A 96 -8.20 -20.13 -15.62
CA ASN A 96 -7.92 -19.40 -14.38
C ASN A 96 -7.37 -17.98 -14.66
N THR A 97 -7.62 -17.07 -13.71
CA THR A 97 -6.98 -15.76 -13.61
C THR A 97 -5.71 -15.90 -12.79
N LEU A 98 -4.54 -15.63 -13.41
CA LEU A 98 -3.29 -15.52 -12.64
C LEU A 98 -3.38 -14.34 -11.68
N VAL A 99 -3.07 -14.55 -10.39
CA VAL A 99 -3.09 -13.49 -9.37
C VAL A 99 -1.68 -13.19 -8.86
N VAL A 100 -1.27 -11.94 -9.00
CA VAL A 100 -0.07 -11.36 -8.36
C VAL A 100 -0.54 -10.47 -7.22
N SER A 101 -0.26 -10.86 -5.97
CA SER A 101 -0.79 -10.17 -4.81
C SER A 101 0.29 -9.90 -3.76
N HIS A 102 0.52 -8.62 -3.46
CA HIS A 102 1.41 -8.22 -2.37
C HIS A 102 1.09 -6.81 -1.88
N GLU A 103 1.02 -6.62 -0.55
CA GLU A 103 0.73 -5.32 0.08
C GLU A 103 1.81 -4.25 -0.18
N ARG A 104 3.03 -4.64 -0.48
CA ARG A 104 4.14 -3.72 -0.81
C ARG A 104 4.02 -3.10 -2.20
N LEU A 105 3.14 -3.59 -3.06
CA LEU A 105 2.93 -3.02 -4.39
C LEU A 105 2.28 -1.63 -4.36
N SER A 106 1.67 -1.24 -3.24
CA SER A 106 1.17 0.13 -3.02
C SER A 106 2.23 1.10 -2.45
N GLY A 107 3.48 0.67 -2.33
CA GLY A 107 4.55 1.41 -1.67
C GLY A 107 4.66 1.09 -0.17
N TYR A 108 5.69 1.64 0.49
CA TYR A 108 5.93 1.42 1.92
C TYR A 108 5.47 2.60 2.76
N PRO A 109 4.49 2.44 3.65
CA PRO A 109 3.95 3.56 4.43
C PRO A 109 4.98 4.24 5.36
N ALA A 110 5.98 3.49 5.87
CA ALA A 110 7.04 4.08 6.70
C ALA A 110 7.97 5.04 5.93
N SER A 111 7.96 4.94 4.61
CA SER A 111 8.72 5.83 3.73
C SER A 111 7.79 6.76 2.90
N GLY A 112 6.55 6.94 3.35
CA GLY A 112 5.56 7.77 2.63
C GLY A 112 5.18 7.23 1.25
N GLY A 113 5.39 5.95 0.97
CA GLY A 113 5.02 5.32 -0.31
C GLY A 113 5.78 5.88 -1.52
N TYR A 114 6.99 6.43 -1.32
CA TYR A 114 7.74 7.13 -2.39
C TYR A 114 8.06 6.25 -3.60
N ASP A 115 8.11 4.94 -3.41
CA ASP A 115 8.38 3.92 -4.44
C ASP A 115 7.12 3.47 -5.20
N ALA A 116 5.92 3.90 -4.78
CA ALA A 116 4.65 3.41 -5.34
C ALA A 116 4.53 3.63 -6.86
N LYS A 117 4.96 4.80 -7.36
CA LYS A 117 4.94 5.10 -8.79
C LYS A 117 5.85 4.16 -9.59
N LEU A 118 7.07 3.98 -9.14
CA LEU A 118 8.05 3.12 -9.80
C LEU A 118 7.58 1.66 -9.85
N ILE A 119 6.96 1.19 -8.77
CA ILE A 119 6.35 -0.14 -8.70
C ILE A 119 5.22 -0.28 -9.73
N ALA A 120 4.35 0.72 -9.84
CA ALA A 120 3.25 0.73 -10.81
C ALA A 120 3.77 0.67 -12.26
N ASP A 121 4.82 1.42 -12.58
CA ASP A 121 5.46 1.42 -13.91
C ASP A 121 6.05 0.04 -14.23
N ARG A 122 6.72 -0.61 -13.28
CA ARG A 122 7.24 -1.98 -13.44
C ARG A 122 6.13 -3.01 -13.66
N ILE A 123 5.01 -2.88 -12.93
CA ILE A 123 3.85 -3.74 -13.13
C ILE A 123 3.33 -3.57 -14.57
N LYS A 124 3.21 -2.33 -15.05
CA LYS A 124 2.76 -2.04 -16.41
C LYS A 124 3.70 -2.63 -17.47
N ASN A 125 5.00 -2.51 -17.28
CA ASN A 125 5.99 -3.09 -18.19
C ASN A 125 5.94 -4.63 -18.24
N CYS A 126 5.71 -5.26 -17.09
CA CYS A 126 5.67 -6.72 -16.95
C CYS A 126 4.35 -7.32 -17.48
N LEU A 127 3.22 -6.76 -17.05
CA LEU A 127 1.85 -7.24 -17.28
C LEU A 127 0.98 -6.09 -17.82
N PRO A 128 1.17 -5.66 -19.08
CA PRO A 128 0.54 -4.46 -19.64
C PRO A 128 -1.00 -4.52 -19.64
N ASP A 129 -1.58 -5.71 -19.74
CA ASP A 129 -3.03 -5.94 -19.83
C ASP A 129 -3.66 -6.35 -18.50
N ALA A 130 -2.93 -6.21 -17.39
CA ALA A 130 -3.42 -6.62 -16.09
C ALA A 130 -4.68 -5.85 -15.65
N ARG A 131 -5.57 -6.53 -14.94
CA ARG A 131 -6.57 -5.92 -14.07
C ARG A 131 -5.93 -5.59 -12.72
N ILE A 132 -6.30 -4.46 -12.17
CA ILE A 132 -5.74 -3.96 -10.92
C ILE A 132 -6.82 -3.95 -9.85
N LEU A 133 -6.54 -4.58 -8.72
CA LEU A 133 -7.42 -4.57 -7.55
C LEU A 133 -6.76 -3.76 -6.43
N ILE A 134 -7.47 -2.75 -5.94
CA ILE A 134 -7.02 -1.85 -4.89
C ILE A 134 -8.02 -1.91 -3.73
N PHE A 135 -7.55 -2.33 -2.55
CA PHE A 135 -8.34 -2.15 -1.33
C PHE A 135 -7.91 -0.88 -0.60
N VAL A 136 -8.88 -0.04 -0.29
CA VAL A 136 -8.71 1.14 0.56
C VAL A 136 -9.32 0.90 1.93
N ARG A 137 -8.94 1.69 2.93
CA ARG A 137 -9.45 1.57 4.30
C ARG A 137 -9.60 2.96 4.92
N GLU A 138 -10.57 3.14 5.81
CA GLU A 138 -10.75 4.40 6.55
C GLU A 138 -9.42 4.83 7.19
N GLN A 139 -9.00 6.06 6.93
CA GLN A 139 -7.62 6.49 7.14
C GLN A 139 -7.18 6.46 8.61
N ARG A 140 -8.03 6.83 9.56
CA ARG A 140 -7.69 6.81 11.00
C ARG A 140 -7.49 5.38 11.48
N SER A 141 -8.36 4.46 11.07
CA SER A 141 -8.25 3.04 11.38
C SER A 141 -7.07 2.39 10.67
N MET A 142 -6.76 2.83 9.45
CA MET A 142 -5.59 2.41 8.69
C MET A 142 -4.31 2.84 9.42
N ILE A 143 -4.17 4.12 9.75
CA ILE A 143 -3.00 4.69 10.43
C ILE A 143 -2.81 4.05 11.81
N PHE A 144 -3.90 3.80 12.55
CA PHE A 144 -3.86 3.06 13.80
C PHE A 144 -3.26 1.65 13.61
N SER A 145 -3.79 0.91 12.66
CA SER A 145 -3.33 -0.46 12.38
C SER A 145 -1.89 -0.48 11.86
N TYR A 146 -1.53 0.51 11.05
CA TYR A 146 -0.18 0.70 10.56
C TYR A 146 0.80 1.02 11.69
N TYR A 147 0.47 1.92 12.62
CA TYR A 147 1.34 2.25 13.74
C TYR A 147 1.61 1.04 14.66
N LEU A 148 0.60 0.22 14.93
CA LEU A 148 0.82 -1.05 15.65
C LEU A 148 1.72 -2.01 14.87
N GLN A 149 1.60 -2.08 13.54
CA GLN A 149 2.50 -2.86 12.69
C GLN A 149 3.92 -2.29 12.72
N TYR A 150 4.08 -0.97 12.63
CA TYR A 150 5.37 -0.30 12.74
C TYR A 150 6.11 -0.71 14.03
N ILE A 151 5.41 -0.74 15.17
CA ILE A 151 5.99 -1.22 16.44
C ILE A 151 6.33 -2.71 16.35
N SER A 152 5.44 -3.54 15.77
CA SER A 152 5.68 -4.99 15.58
C SER A 152 6.89 -5.28 14.70
N ASP A 153 7.16 -4.42 13.71
CA ASP A 153 8.30 -4.54 12.80
C ASP A 153 9.61 -3.97 13.37
N GLY A 154 9.57 -3.52 14.63
CA GLY A 154 10.75 -3.04 15.36
C GLY A 154 10.86 -1.53 15.48
N GLY A 155 9.83 -0.78 15.09
CA GLY A 155 9.81 0.67 15.24
C GLY A 155 9.78 1.13 16.69
N SER A 156 10.56 2.15 17.03
CA SER A 156 10.75 2.67 18.39
C SER A 156 10.13 4.05 18.62
N LEU A 157 9.78 4.79 17.54
CA LEU A 157 9.25 6.14 17.66
C LEU A 157 7.84 6.16 18.23
N SER A 158 7.55 7.14 19.09
CA SER A 158 6.16 7.44 19.45
C SER A 158 5.37 7.93 18.24
N PHE A 159 4.04 7.78 18.26
CA PHE A 159 3.19 8.22 17.16
C PHE A 159 3.47 9.69 16.78
N ARG A 160 3.56 10.57 17.77
CA ARG A 160 3.89 11.99 17.55
C ARG A 160 5.24 12.17 16.83
N ARG A 161 6.29 11.46 17.25
CA ARG A 161 7.62 11.58 16.62
C ARG A 161 7.61 11.00 15.21
N LEU A 162 6.91 9.90 14.98
CA LEU A 162 6.79 9.29 13.66
C LEU A 162 6.09 10.23 12.66
N THR A 163 5.07 10.97 13.12
CA THR A 163 4.24 11.83 12.26
C THR A 163 4.70 13.29 12.18
N THR A 164 5.75 13.67 12.93
CA THR A 164 6.34 15.01 12.88
C THR A 164 7.63 14.95 12.07
N PRO A 165 7.67 15.53 10.85
CA PRO A 165 8.87 15.55 10.03
C PRO A 165 10.01 16.26 10.75
N LEU A 166 11.23 15.76 10.59
CA LEU A 166 12.44 16.44 11.04
C LEU A 166 12.72 17.60 10.07
N GLN A 167 12.60 18.85 10.55
CA GLN A 167 12.71 20.04 9.71
C GLN A 167 14.11 20.33 9.15
N TRP A 168 15.15 19.58 9.59
CA TRP A 168 16.55 19.94 9.36
C TRP A 168 17.37 18.83 8.70
N THR A 169 16.81 18.12 7.71
CA THR A 169 17.61 17.21 6.90
C THR A 169 18.01 17.87 5.60
N LEU A 170 19.33 18.04 5.37
CA LEU A 170 19.88 18.47 4.08
C LEU A 170 19.59 17.48 2.94
N SER A 171 19.33 16.22 3.29
CA SER A 171 18.94 15.18 2.35
C SER A 171 17.49 14.75 2.58
N ARG A 172 16.72 14.69 1.51
CA ARG A 172 15.38 14.12 1.55
C ARG A 172 15.47 12.62 1.88
N LYS A 173 15.10 12.26 3.09
CA LYS A 173 14.90 10.86 3.46
C LYS A 173 13.44 10.49 3.27
N PRO A 174 13.13 9.31 2.71
CA PRO A 174 11.76 8.81 2.73
C PRO A 174 11.31 8.60 4.18
N GLU A 175 10.24 9.28 4.58
CA GLU A 175 9.68 9.26 5.93
C GLU A 175 8.17 9.03 5.86
N PHE A 176 7.54 8.74 7.01
CA PHE A 176 6.09 8.66 7.10
C PHE A 176 5.45 9.95 6.56
N ASP A 177 4.54 9.80 5.63
CA ASP A 177 3.81 10.93 5.03
C ASP A 177 2.31 10.62 4.99
N PHE A 178 1.51 11.50 5.58
CA PHE A 178 0.05 11.41 5.53
C PHE A 178 -0.50 11.41 4.10
N ARG A 179 0.19 12.02 3.13
CA ARG A 179 -0.22 12.05 1.72
C ARG A 179 -0.31 10.66 1.09
N SER A 180 0.45 9.69 1.59
CA SER A 180 0.39 8.30 1.12
C SER A 180 -0.97 7.61 1.38
N PHE A 181 -1.79 8.17 2.27
CA PHE A 181 -3.14 7.70 2.57
C PHE A 181 -4.23 8.51 1.86
N ALA A 182 -3.88 9.48 1.04
CA ALA A 182 -4.78 10.11 0.08
C ALA A 182 -4.88 9.23 -1.18
N TYR A 183 -5.64 8.16 -1.10
CA TYR A 183 -5.68 7.04 -2.06
C TYR A 183 -5.92 7.44 -3.51
N VAL A 184 -6.64 8.55 -3.74
CA VAL A 184 -7.05 9.02 -5.06
C VAL A 184 -5.87 9.17 -6.01
N GLN A 185 -4.74 9.74 -5.56
CA GLN A 185 -3.56 9.93 -6.40
C GLN A 185 -2.99 8.60 -6.92
N CYS A 186 -2.94 7.58 -6.06
CA CYS A 186 -2.52 6.24 -6.44
C CYS A 186 -3.51 5.62 -7.43
N ILE A 187 -4.81 5.71 -7.14
CA ILE A 187 -5.87 5.15 -7.98
C ILE A 187 -5.85 5.79 -9.37
N GLU A 188 -5.79 7.12 -9.46
CA GLU A 188 -5.71 7.87 -10.72
C GLU A 188 -4.46 7.49 -11.53
N TYR A 189 -3.34 7.25 -10.84
CA TYR A 189 -2.12 6.81 -11.52
C TYR A 189 -2.30 5.42 -12.15
N TYR A 190 -2.87 4.46 -11.43
CA TYR A 190 -3.17 3.14 -11.98
C TYR A 190 -4.23 3.19 -13.09
N ARG A 191 -5.28 4.03 -12.96
CA ARG A 191 -6.28 4.23 -14.02
C ARG A 191 -5.66 4.80 -15.30
N ARG A 192 -4.70 5.72 -15.20
CA ARG A 192 -3.95 6.21 -16.38
C ARG A 192 -3.11 5.14 -17.06
N LEU A 193 -2.49 4.25 -16.28
CA LEU A 193 -1.64 3.19 -16.83
C LEU A 193 -2.47 2.05 -17.46
N PHE A 194 -3.54 1.63 -16.82
CA PHE A 194 -4.26 0.40 -17.17
C PHE A 194 -5.64 0.64 -17.81
N GLY A 195 -6.16 1.85 -17.76
CA GLY A 195 -7.53 2.19 -18.12
C GLY A 195 -8.49 2.08 -16.92
N GLU A 196 -9.53 2.89 -16.92
CA GLU A 196 -10.47 2.99 -15.80
C GLU A 196 -11.19 1.67 -15.52
N ASP A 197 -11.66 0.99 -16.58
CA ASP A 197 -12.37 -0.29 -16.50
C ASP A 197 -11.51 -1.46 -16.01
N ASN A 198 -10.19 -1.30 -16.00
CA ASN A 198 -9.26 -2.31 -15.53
C ASN A 198 -8.76 -2.04 -14.09
N VAL A 199 -9.35 -1.08 -13.37
CA VAL A 199 -8.98 -0.75 -11.99
C VAL A 199 -10.21 -0.81 -11.08
N LEU A 200 -10.32 -1.89 -10.29
CA LEU A 200 -11.36 -2.06 -9.28
C LEU A 200 -10.86 -1.57 -7.92
N VAL A 201 -11.64 -0.68 -7.29
CA VAL A 201 -11.32 -0.11 -5.98
C VAL A 201 -12.42 -0.48 -4.98
N LEU A 202 -12.04 -1.17 -3.90
CA LEU A 202 -12.98 -1.68 -2.90
C LEU A 202 -12.64 -1.18 -1.49
N PRO A 203 -13.62 -0.72 -0.70
CA PRO A 203 -13.41 -0.44 0.71
C PRO A 203 -13.23 -1.72 1.54
N TYR A 204 -12.22 -1.76 2.40
CA TYR A 204 -12.01 -2.86 3.35
C TYR A 204 -13.20 -3.08 4.28
N GLU A 205 -13.88 -2.00 4.65
CA GLU A 205 -15.06 -2.03 5.49
C GLU A 205 -16.21 -2.80 4.81
N ALA A 206 -16.35 -2.68 3.49
CA ALA A 206 -17.32 -3.47 2.72
C ALA A 206 -16.98 -4.97 2.72
N LEU A 207 -15.70 -5.33 2.61
CA LEU A 207 -15.25 -6.72 2.75
C LEU A 207 -15.59 -7.28 4.13
N ARG A 208 -15.46 -6.48 5.19
CA ARG A 208 -15.79 -6.90 6.55
C ARG A 208 -17.29 -7.07 6.78
N SER A 209 -18.12 -6.27 6.13
CA SER A 209 -19.58 -6.33 6.29
C SER A 209 -20.21 -7.45 5.47
N ASP A 210 -19.71 -7.69 4.26
CA ASP A 210 -20.21 -8.71 3.34
C ASP A 210 -19.07 -9.22 2.44
N GLY A 211 -18.31 -10.14 2.98
CA GLY A 211 -17.16 -10.71 2.27
C GLY A 211 -17.54 -11.50 1.03
N CYS A 212 -18.67 -12.25 1.08
CA CYS A 212 -19.15 -13.04 -0.04
C CYS A 212 -19.50 -12.14 -1.24
N ARG A 213 -20.22 -11.04 -1.01
CA ARG A 213 -20.54 -10.07 -2.05
C ARG A 213 -19.28 -9.49 -2.70
N ILE A 214 -18.29 -9.10 -1.87
CA ILE A 214 -17.02 -8.56 -2.37
C ILE A 214 -16.24 -9.61 -3.16
N ALA A 215 -16.21 -10.88 -2.73
CA ALA A 215 -15.55 -11.94 -3.48
C ALA A 215 -16.22 -12.18 -4.84
N ARG A 216 -17.56 -12.11 -4.91
CA ARG A 216 -18.32 -12.18 -6.17
C ARG A 216 -18.03 -11.00 -7.09
N GLU A 217 -17.92 -9.79 -6.54
CA GLU A 217 -17.55 -8.58 -7.29
C GLU A 217 -16.15 -8.70 -7.90
N ILE A 218 -15.18 -9.27 -7.14
CA ILE A 218 -13.83 -9.57 -7.65
C ILE A 218 -13.90 -10.65 -8.75
N ALA A 219 -14.67 -11.73 -8.57
CA ALA A 219 -14.82 -12.77 -9.57
C ALA A 219 -15.39 -12.19 -10.88
N GLN A 220 -16.48 -11.43 -10.80
CA GLN A 220 -17.09 -10.76 -11.94
C GLN A 220 -16.09 -9.80 -12.64
N PHE A 221 -15.36 -9.00 -11.89
CA PHE A 221 -14.31 -8.14 -12.43
C PHE A 221 -13.23 -8.93 -13.19
N CYS A 222 -12.88 -10.13 -12.70
CA CYS A 222 -11.93 -11.03 -13.36
C CYS A 222 -12.55 -11.87 -14.49
N ARG A 223 -13.87 -11.74 -14.78
CA ARG A 223 -14.63 -12.58 -15.70
C ARG A 223 -14.63 -14.06 -15.29
N GLN A 224 -14.58 -14.33 -14.01
CA GLN A 224 -14.81 -15.63 -13.40
C GLN A 224 -16.28 -15.74 -12.97
N ASP A 225 -16.80 -16.97 -12.83
CA ASP A 225 -18.19 -17.18 -12.44
C ASP A 225 -18.42 -16.82 -10.97
N PRO A 226 -19.18 -15.75 -10.66
CA PRO A 226 -19.45 -15.36 -9.28
C PRO A 226 -20.36 -16.33 -8.52
N SER A 227 -21.07 -17.23 -9.23
CA SER A 227 -21.94 -18.22 -8.59
C SER A 227 -21.16 -19.33 -7.87
N LEU A 228 -19.91 -19.56 -8.27
CA LEU A 228 -19.00 -20.51 -7.62
C LEU A 228 -18.52 -20.04 -6.25
N ILE A 229 -18.66 -18.75 -5.91
CA ILE A 229 -18.17 -18.20 -4.65
C ILE A 229 -19.07 -18.66 -3.48
N PRO A 230 -18.54 -19.45 -2.52
CA PRO A 230 -19.29 -19.91 -1.37
C PRO A 230 -19.66 -18.74 -0.43
N HIS A 231 -20.80 -18.85 0.27
CA HIS A 231 -21.24 -17.82 1.21
C HIS A 231 -20.26 -17.59 2.37
N ASP A 232 -19.56 -18.62 2.81
CA ASP A 232 -18.62 -18.64 3.91
C ASP A 232 -17.17 -18.57 3.48
N ILE A 233 -16.90 -18.08 2.25
CA ILE A 233 -15.55 -18.03 1.61
C ILE A 233 -14.44 -17.55 2.55
N PHE A 234 -14.71 -16.62 3.43
CA PHE A 234 -13.71 -16.07 4.35
C PHE A 234 -13.77 -16.63 5.78
N GLY A 235 -14.74 -17.50 6.08
CA GLY A 235 -14.92 -18.11 7.41
C GLY A 235 -14.95 -17.07 8.55
N THR A 236 -14.61 -17.52 9.74
CA THR A 236 -14.47 -16.60 10.88
C THR A 236 -13.08 -15.95 10.87
N PRO A 237 -12.96 -14.63 10.98
CA PRO A 237 -11.67 -13.96 10.99
C PRO A 237 -10.78 -14.43 12.15
N ALA A 238 -9.71 -15.15 11.85
CA ALA A 238 -8.82 -15.76 12.85
C ALA A 238 -7.66 -14.87 13.32
N ASN A 239 -7.53 -13.65 12.81
CA ASN A 239 -6.38 -12.78 13.12
C ASN A 239 -6.68 -11.81 14.25
N GLU A 240 -6.59 -12.28 15.49
CA GLU A 240 -6.44 -11.42 16.65
C GLU A 240 -5.05 -10.76 16.62
N GLY A 241 -5.03 -9.43 16.56
CA GLY A 241 -3.80 -8.65 16.69
C GLY A 241 -3.12 -8.89 18.05
N MET A 242 -1.88 -8.46 18.20
CA MET A 242 -1.23 -8.44 19.53
C MET A 242 -1.94 -7.44 20.44
N PRO A 243 -2.10 -7.74 21.75
CA PRO A 243 -2.65 -6.81 22.74
C PRO A 243 -1.97 -5.44 22.67
N ILE A 244 -2.75 -4.37 22.79
CA ILE A 244 -2.23 -2.98 22.64
C ILE A 244 -1.23 -2.66 23.74
N LEU A 245 -1.47 -3.14 24.97
CA LEU A 245 -0.52 -2.98 26.06
C LEU A 245 0.82 -3.64 25.72
N MET A 246 0.79 -4.85 25.18
CA MET A 246 2.00 -5.53 24.74
C MET A 246 2.76 -4.71 23.69
N GLN A 247 2.07 -4.09 22.72
CA GLN A 247 2.69 -3.19 21.76
C GLN A 247 3.27 -1.93 22.41
N ALA A 248 2.56 -1.34 23.36
CA ALA A 248 3.01 -0.16 24.09
C ALA A 248 4.33 -0.41 24.85
N LEU A 249 4.46 -1.59 25.48
CA LEU A 249 5.68 -2.02 26.17
C LEU A 249 6.80 -2.41 25.18
N ARG A 250 6.45 -3.02 24.04
CA ARG A 250 7.41 -3.39 23.01
C ARG A 250 8.16 -2.19 22.44
N ARG A 251 7.49 -1.06 22.25
CA ARG A 251 8.06 0.13 21.61
C ARG A 251 9.38 0.61 22.26
N PRO A 252 9.45 0.86 23.60
CA PRO A 252 10.73 1.23 24.23
C PRO A 252 11.76 0.11 24.19
N LEU A 253 11.33 -1.17 24.22
CA LEU A 253 12.27 -2.30 24.07
C LEU A 253 12.89 -2.36 22.69
N ASN A 254 12.16 -1.98 21.63
CA ASN A 254 12.70 -1.91 20.28
C ASN A 254 13.87 -0.92 20.19
N SER A 255 13.85 0.20 20.95
CA SER A 255 14.96 1.15 20.94
C SER A 255 16.23 0.60 21.60
N LEU A 256 16.15 -0.48 22.35
CA LEU A 256 17.27 -1.11 23.04
C LEU A 256 17.75 -2.39 22.34
N PHE A 257 16.82 -3.26 21.91
CA PHE A 257 17.13 -4.65 21.54
C PHE A 257 16.88 -4.98 20.08
N ASN A 258 16.30 -4.10 19.30
CA ASN A 258 15.88 -4.43 17.93
C ASN A 258 16.52 -3.52 16.90
N ARG A 259 17.83 -3.70 16.71
CA ARG A 259 18.59 -2.95 15.71
C ARG A 259 18.18 -3.38 14.30
N ASN A 260 17.38 -2.54 13.64
CA ASN A 260 16.93 -2.73 12.26
C ASN A 260 16.76 -1.37 11.56
N GLN A 261 16.21 -1.37 10.33
CA GLN A 261 16.00 -0.13 9.57
C GLN A 261 15.04 0.87 10.25
N LEU A 262 14.11 0.40 11.09
CA LEU A 262 13.16 1.25 11.82
C LEU A 262 13.69 1.71 13.18
N SER A 263 14.76 1.12 13.67
CA SER A 263 15.48 1.44 14.92
C SER A 263 16.98 1.25 14.73
N PRO A 264 17.63 2.01 13.83
CA PRO A 264 19.04 1.80 13.49
C PRO A 264 20.00 2.11 14.67
N GLU A 265 19.55 2.94 15.61
CA GLU A 265 20.31 3.38 16.77
C GLU A 265 20.22 2.43 17.97
N ALA A 266 19.48 1.32 17.87
CA ALA A 266 19.39 0.37 18.96
C ALA A 266 20.79 -0.21 19.28
N PRO A 267 21.27 -0.12 20.54
CA PRO A 267 22.64 -0.52 20.90
C PRO A 267 22.85 -2.03 20.85
N ILE A 268 21.80 -2.81 21.05
CA ILE A 268 21.87 -4.28 21.14
C ILE A 268 21.23 -4.90 19.91
N LEU A 269 21.99 -5.73 19.20
CA LEU A 269 21.46 -6.60 18.16
C LEU A 269 21.06 -7.95 18.78
N PHE A 270 19.75 -8.16 18.95
CA PHE A 270 19.21 -9.42 19.42
C PHE A 270 18.30 -10.04 18.34
N PRO A 271 18.84 -10.87 17.44
CA PRO A 271 18.13 -11.35 16.24
C PRO A 271 16.82 -12.08 16.55
N TRP A 272 16.72 -12.71 17.70
CA TRP A 272 15.53 -13.48 18.11
C TRP A 272 14.56 -12.72 19.02
N PHE A 273 14.79 -11.41 19.25
CA PHE A 273 13.95 -10.59 20.13
C PHE A 273 12.46 -10.73 19.77
N ASP A 274 12.11 -10.60 18.51
CA ASP A 274 10.72 -10.72 18.03
C ASP A 274 10.11 -12.09 18.38
N ARG A 275 10.84 -13.15 18.15
CA ARG A 275 10.40 -14.54 18.44
C ARG A 275 10.14 -14.73 19.92
N TYR A 276 11.03 -14.29 20.79
CA TYR A 276 10.87 -14.42 22.26
C TYR A 276 9.78 -13.51 22.78
N TYR A 277 9.73 -12.26 22.28
CA TYR A 277 8.69 -11.33 22.70
C TYR A 277 7.28 -11.84 22.37
N ARG A 278 7.08 -12.43 21.21
CA ARG A 278 5.79 -13.02 20.81
C ARG A 278 5.37 -14.20 21.70
N LYS A 279 6.31 -14.95 22.25
CA LYS A 279 6.02 -16.04 23.20
C LYS A 279 5.45 -15.54 24.53
N LEU A 280 5.62 -14.26 24.85
CA LEU A 280 5.03 -13.65 26.04
C LEU A 280 3.52 -13.35 25.87
N ARG A 281 2.95 -13.50 24.65
CA ARG A 281 1.53 -13.20 24.37
C ARG A 281 0.56 -13.82 25.38
N PRO A 282 0.68 -15.08 25.84
CA PRO A 282 -0.22 -15.65 26.84
C PRO A 282 -0.23 -14.88 28.15
N LEU A 283 0.91 -14.31 28.58
CA LEU A 283 1.01 -13.48 29.79
C LEU A 283 0.21 -12.18 29.68
N PHE A 284 -0.10 -11.74 28.47
CA PHE A 284 -0.89 -10.55 28.18
C PHE A 284 -2.36 -10.86 27.87
N ALA A 285 -2.79 -12.13 27.94
CA ALA A 285 -4.19 -12.49 27.69
C ALA A 285 -5.17 -11.81 28.64
N PHE A 286 -4.74 -11.58 29.91
CA PHE A 286 -5.55 -10.90 30.93
C PHE A 286 -5.56 -9.37 30.85
N THR A 287 -4.77 -8.79 29.92
CA THR A 287 -4.61 -7.33 29.83
C THR A 287 -5.65 -6.65 28.95
N GLY A 288 -6.62 -7.39 28.41
CA GLY A 288 -7.66 -6.84 27.51
C GLY A 288 -8.42 -5.65 28.11
N MET A 289 -8.56 -5.58 29.44
CA MET A 289 -9.15 -4.42 30.13
C MET A 289 -8.39 -3.11 29.90
N PHE A 290 -7.09 -3.17 29.68
CA PHE A 290 -6.24 -1.99 29.43
C PHE A 290 -6.21 -1.60 27.94
N ASP A 291 -6.58 -2.51 27.05
CA ASP A 291 -6.55 -2.26 25.60
C ASP A 291 -7.55 -1.16 25.20
N GLY A 292 -8.71 -1.10 25.83
CA GLY A 292 -9.73 -0.08 25.59
C GLY A 292 -9.23 1.36 25.82
N PRO A 293 -8.74 1.68 27.02
CA PRO A 293 -8.17 3.00 27.33
C PRO A 293 -6.97 3.37 26.44
N LEU A 294 -6.03 2.44 26.23
CA LEU A 294 -4.86 2.66 25.38
C LEU A 294 -5.26 2.91 23.92
N ARG A 295 -6.24 2.15 23.41
CA ARG A 295 -6.81 2.34 22.08
C ARG A 295 -7.43 3.73 21.95
N ARG A 296 -8.28 4.13 22.90
CA ARG A 296 -8.90 5.48 22.86
C ARG A 296 -7.85 6.59 22.88
N ARG A 297 -6.82 6.47 23.72
CA ARG A 297 -5.73 7.46 23.79
C ARG A 297 -4.99 7.58 22.47
N LEU A 298 -4.62 6.46 21.84
CA LEU A 298 -3.92 6.46 20.56
C LEU A 298 -4.82 6.96 19.43
N MET A 299 -6.09 6.51 19.39
CA MET A 299 -7.06 6.99 18.41
C MET A 299 -7.27 8.50 18.51
N GLY A 300 -7.40 9.06 19.73
CA GLY A 300 -7.51 10.51 19.92
C GLY A 300 -6.26 11.29 19.47
N GLN A 301 -5.06 10.70 19.52
CA GLN A 301 -3.86 11.30 18.91
C GLN A 301 -3.93 11.28 17.40
N ILE A 302 -4.38 10.17 16.82
CA ILE A 302 -4.54 9.99 15.38
C ILE A 302 -5.60 10.96 14.83
N GLU A 303 -6.75 11.04 15.46
CA GLU A 303 -7.85 11.94 15.09
C GLU A 303 -7.40 13.41 15.05
N ARG A 304 -6.66 13.86 16.07
CA ARG A 304 -6.10 15.23 16.09
C ARG A 304 -5.06 15.45 14.99
N ALA A 305 -4.23 14.44 14.70
CA ALA A 305 -3.20 14.55 13.66
C ALA A 305 -3.78 14.49 12.24
N VAL A 306 -4.84 13.71 12.04
CA VAL A 306 -5.53 13.54 10.75
C VAL A 306 -6.48 14.72 10.49
N GLY A 307 -7.32 15.09 11.47
CA GLY A 307 -8.36 16.12 11.29
C GLY A 307 -9.22 15.84 10.06
N GLU A 308 -9.44 16.84 9.24
CA GLU A 308 -10.21 16.76 8.00
C GLU A 308 -9.35 16.56 6.74
N ARG A 309 -8.08 16.27 6.90
CA ARG A 309 -7.07 16.17 5.83
C ARG A 309 -7.52 15.36 4.60
N TYR A 310 -8.36 14.36 4.80
CA TYR A 310 -8.78 13.45 3.72
C TYR A 310 -10.21 13.70 3.25
N ALA A 311 -10.94 14.69 3.80
CA ALA A 311 -12.36 14.86 3.51
C ALA A 311 -12.64 15.09 2.02
N GLU A 312 -11.91 15.98 1.35
CA GLU A 312 -12.05 16.24 -0.09
C GLU A 312 -11.62 15.04 -0.93
N SER A 313 -10.47 14.43 -0.60
CA SER A 313 -9.98 13.23 -1.28
C SER A 313 -10.96 12.07 -1.13
N ASN A 314 -11.59 11.89 0.04
CA ASN A 314 -12.60 10.87 0.25
C ASN A 314 -13.90 11.17 -0.52
N GLN A 315 -14.27 12.44 -0.70
CA GLN A 315 -15.39 12.79 -1.55
C GLN A 315 -15.14 12.40 -3.01
N GLN A 316 -13.93 12.62 -3.49
CA GLN A 316 -13.52 12.17 -4.83
C GLN A 316 -13.49 10.65 -4.90
N LEU A 317 -12.94 9.96 -3.90
CA LEU A 317 -12.92 8.50 -3.80
C LEU A 317 -14.35 7.92 -3.80
N GLN A 318 -15.30 8.53 -3.10
CA GLN A 318 -16.72 8.14 -3.11
C GLN A 318 -17.30 8.19 -4.52
N ARG A 319 -17.02 9.28 -5.26
CA ARG A 319 -17.47 9.39 -6.67
C ARG A 319 -16.84 8.33 -7.58
N MET A 320 -15.56 8.02 -7.37
CA MET A 320 -14.82 7.05 -8.16
C MET A 320 -15.27 5.60 -7.93
N THR A 321 -15.75 5.28 -6.73
CA THR A 321 -16.06 3.92 -6.31
C THR A 321 -17.57 3.63 -6.27
N GLY A 322 -18.41 4.66 -6.17
CA GLY A 322 -19.86 4.51 -5.98
C GLY A 322 -20.28 4.05 -4.58
N TYR A 323 -19.34 3.78 -3.67
CA TYR A 323 -19.63 3.39 -2.29
C TYR A 323 -20.00 4.60 -1.44
N ASP A 324 -20.98 4.46 -0.53
CA ASP A 324 -21.27 5.47 0.51
C ASP A 324 -20.19 5.42 1.59
N LEU A 325 -19.11 6.14 1.36
CA LEU A 325 -17.95 6.15 2.26
C LEU A 325 -18.28 6.77 3.63
N ARG A 326 -19.29 7.65 3.72
CA ARG A 326 -19.74 8.20 5.00
C ARG A 326 -20.28 7.11 5.91
N ARG A 327 -21.09 6.20 5.38
CA ARG A 327 -21.59 5.03 6.13
C ARG A 327 -20.48 4.08 6.55
N LEU A 328 -19.40 4.03 5.79
CA LEU A 328 -18.21 3.23 6.11
C LEU A 328 -17.23 3.94 7.07
N GLY A 329 -17.59 5.14 7.57
CA GLY A 329 -16.83 5.86 8.60
C GLY A 329 -15.74 6.81 8.08
N TYR A 330 -15.64 7.01 6.76
CA TYR A 330 -14.69 7.96 6.18
C TYR A 330 -15.12 9.41 6.44
N SER A 331 -14.15 10.28 6.71
CA SER A 331 -14.40 11.72 6.81
C SER A 331 -14.72 12.29 5.44
N LEU A 332 -15.84 13.01 5.32
CA LEU A 332 -16.27 13.72 4.12
C LEU A 332 -16.57 15.18 4.47
N PRO A 333 -16.49 16.13 3.52
CA PRO A 333 -16.86 17.50 3.77
C PRO A 333 -18.27 17.64 4.36
N SER A 334 -18.46 18.63 5.22
CA SER A 334 -19.78 18.96 5.75
C SER A 334 -20.69 19.44 4.61
N ARG A 335 -21.96 19.04 4.59
CA ARG A 335 -22.93 19.41 3.53
C ARG A 335 -23.09 20.92 3.33
N THR A 336 -22.72 21.72 4.31
CA THR A 336 -22.84 23.19 4.27
C THR A 336 -21.76 23.88 3.43
N ALA A 337 -20.66 23.20 3.08
CA ALA A 337 -19.56 23.79 2.31
C ALA A 337 -19.73 23.70 0.77
N SER A 338 -20.77 23.06 0.28
CA SER A 338 -20.94 22.79 -1.17
C SER A 338 -21.76 23.84 -1.96
N LEU A 339 -22.08 24.99 -1.37
CA LEU A 339 -22.76 26.12 -2.03
C LEU A 339 -21.88 27.39 -2.17
N GLY A 340 -20.58 27.30 -1.97
CA GLY A 340 -19.62 28.38 -2.19
C GLY A 340 -18.80 28.13 -3.45
N GLU A 341 -18.69 29.15 -4.28
CA GLU A 341 -18.03 29.28 -5.60
C GLU A 341 -16.64 28.58 -5.70
N PRO A 342 -16.16 28.26 -6.91
CA PRO A 342 -14.85 27.66 -7.09
C PRO A 342 -13.77 28.62 -6.62
N ALA A 343 -13.11 28.29 -5.51
CA ALA A 343 -11.97 29.03 -5.01
C ALA A 343 -10.87 29.02 -6.07
N ASN A 344 -10.58 30.20 -6.55
CA ASN A 344 -9.52 30.57 -7.47
C ASN A 344 -8.19 29.93 -7.04
N ALA A 345 -7.65 29.03 -7.85
CA ALA A 345 -6.37 28.39 -7.63
C ALA A 345 -5.24 29.39 -7.87
N GLY A 346 -4.91 30.20 -6.84
CA GLY A 346 -3.91 31.24 -6.91
C GLY A 346 -3.38 31.65 -5.54
N ALA A 347 -3.21 30.73 -4.60
CA ALA A 347 -2.47 31.03 -3.38
C ALA A 347 -0.99 30.74 -3.58
N ALA A 348 -0.24 31.79 -3.96
CA ALA A 348 1.21 31.80 -3.94
C ALA A 348 1.71 31.43 -2.53
N VAL A 349 2.64 30.49 -2.47
CA VAL A 349 3.39 30.16 -1.28
C VAL A 349 4.11 31.42 -0.79
N PRO A 350 3.92 31.90 0.45
CA PRO A 350 4.66 33.05 0.95
C PRO A 350 6.14 32.71 1.04
N ALA A 351 6.98 33.55 0.41
CA ALA A 351 8.43 33.45 0.47
C ALA A 351 8.92 33.58 1.93
N PRO A 352 9.96 32.86 2.32
CA PRO A 352 10.51 32.96 3.67
C PRO A 352 11.11 34.37 3.87
N LYS A 353 10.69 35.06 4.94
CA LYS A 353 11.28 36.32 5.37
C LYS A 353 12.75 36.08 5.70
N HIS A 354 13.63 36.70 4.94
CA HIS A 354 15.08 36.73 5.20
C HIS A 354 15.35 37.33 6.60
N ALA A 355 15.83 36.49 7.50
CA ALA A 355 16.49 36.94 8.72
C ALA A 355 17.82 37.60 8.31
N ARG A 356 17.99 38.89 8.59
CA ARG A 356 19.25 39.62 8.40
C ARG A 356 20.32 38.98 9.27
N SER A 357 21.28 38.31 8.64
CA SER A 357 22.52 37.87 9.24
C SER A 357 23.42 39.08 9.48
N THR A 358 23.61 39.46 10.74
CA THR A 358 24.71 40.34 11.14
C THR A 358 25.99 39.49 11.20
N LEU A 359 26.75 39.53 10.13
CA LEU A 359 28.13 39.02 10.09
C LEU A 359 29.00 39.91 11.02
N ARG A 360 29.35 39.38 12.19
CA ARG A 360 30.51 39.89 12.97
C ARG A 360 31.78 39.32 12.38
N THR A 361 32.60 40.17 11.81
CA THR A 361 34.00 39.86 11.45
C THR A 361 34.81 39.51 12.69
N PRO A 362 35.64 38.46 12.68
CA PRO A 362 36.63 38.27 13.75
C PRO A 362 37.86 39.13 13.49
N ASN A 363 38.25 39.89 14.51
CA ASN A 363 39.49 40.64 14.58
C ASN A 363 40.71 39.69 14.45
N ARG A 364 41.65 40.07 13.59
CA ARG A 364 43.04 39.58 13.60
C ARG A 364 43.69 40.03 14.92
N VAL A 365 44.31 39.10 15.61
CA VAL A 365 45.39 39.37 16.55
C VAL A 365 46.61 38.50 16.17
N ALA A 366 47.75 39.13 16.21
CA ALA A 366 49.08 38.77 15.77
C ALA A 366 49.60 37.40 16.21
#